data_bfcda4d5e0201ef01957f0a7eed5c71a
#
_entry.id   bfcda4d5e0201ef01957f0a7eed5c71a
#
_cell.length_a   1.000
_cell.length_b   1.000
_cell.length_c   1.000
_cell.angle_alpha   90.00
_cell.angle_beta   90.00
_cell.angle_gamma   90.00
#
_symmetry.space_group_name_H-M   'P 1'
#
loop_
_entity.id
_entity.type
_entity.pdbx_description
1 polymer ?
#
loop_
_entity_poly.entity_id
_entity_poly.type
_entity_poly.pdbx_seq_one_letter_code
_entity_poly.pdbx_strand_id
1 'polypeptide(L)'
;MLMGCSSTGTVNADTLKYSSWQFVAKDTGAKHEPIRIEFLDAFRVNGFAGCNRFFGQGEVKEGQLFVTDIGMTRKLCDPDTNEHEQAFLNMLQIGVPLQHSQNELVLLGDSKWHFKLVKGHFD
;
A
#
# COMPACT_ATOMS: atom_id res chain seq x y z
N MET A 1 6.39 17.38 -28.66
CA MET A 1 6.18 17.16 -28.17
C MET A 1 5.84 16.85 -27.47
N LEU A 2 5.68 16.54 -27.01
CA LEU A 2 5.41 16.25 -26.19
C LEU A 2 5.07 15.90 -25.53
N MET A 3 4.96 15.79 -25.07
CA MET A 3 4.70 15.45 -24.36
C MET A 3 4.26 15.25 -23.70
N GLY A 4 4.08 15.11 -23.24
CA GLY A 4 3.67 15.01 -22.35
C GLY A 4 3.37 14.22 -21.79
N CYS A 5 3.25 13.87 -21.59
CA CYS A 5 2.78 13.26 -21.01
C CYS A 5 2.96 12.83 -20.17
N SER A 6 3.23 12.71 -19.90
CA SER A 6 3.44 12.26 -19.10
C SER A 6 3.02 12.27 -18.16
N SER A 7 2.87 12.56 -17.85
CA SER A 7 2.42 12.76 -16.85
C SER A 7 1.85 11.82 -16.18
N THR A 8 1.43 11.23 -16.61
CA THR A 8 0.71 10.43 -15.95
C THR A 8 1.43 9.54 -15.41
N GLY A 9 1.58 9.17 -14.80
CA GLY A 9 2.04 8.22 -14.31
C GLY A 9 3.23 8.14 -13.60
N THR A 10 3.89 9.05 -13.48
CA THR A 10 5.10 8.93 -12.74
C THR A 10 4.83 9.13 -11.31
N VAL A 11 4.91 8.09 -10.53
CA VAL A 11 4.69 8.17 -9.12
C VAL A 11 6.03 8.18 -8.46
N ASN A 12 6.23 9.02 -7.50
CA ASN A 12 7.46 8.99 -6.75
C ASN A 12 7.15 9.17 -5.27
N ALA A 13 8.15 9.04 -4.45
CA ALA A 13 7.95 9.07 -3.02
C ALA A 13 7.34 10.39 -2.55
N ASP A 14 7.70 11.47 -3.19
CA ASP A 14 7.19 12.75 -2.74
C ASP A 14 5.69 12.88 -2.92
N THR A 15 5.12 12.27 -3.92
CA THR A 15 3.70 12.41 -4.12
C THR A 15 2.90 11.58 -3.14
N LEU A 16 3.51 10.57 -2.54
CA LEU A 16 2.81 9.73 -1.60
C LEU A 16 3.10 10.05 -0.15
N LYS A 17 4.13 10.81 0.13
CA LYS A 17 4.52 11.10 1.48
C LYS A 17 3.38 11.72 2.26
N TYR A 18 3.22 11.34 3.47
CA TYR A 18 2.19 11.85 4.38
C TYR A 18 0.77 11.49 3.94
N SER A 19 0.60 10.44 3.17
CA SER A 19 -0.74 10.00 2.80
C SER A 19 -1.03 8.63 3.40
N SER A 20 -2.29 8.35 3.55
CA SER A 20 -2.74 7.11 4.15
C SER A 20 -3.84 6.53 3.28
N TRP A 21 -3.78 5.25 3.04
CA TRP A 21 -4.64 4.59 2.08
C TRP A 21 -5.26 3.34 2.67
N GLN A 22 -6.51 3.08 2.31
CA GLN A 22 -7.22 1.93 2.82
C GLN A 22 -7.69 1.06 1.67
N PHE A 23 -7.48 -0.24 1.79
CA PHE A 23 -7.85 -1.20 0.77
C PHE A 23 -9.36 -1.25 0.60
N VAL A 24 -9.81 -1.28 -0.63
CA VAL A 24 -11.21 -1.32 -0.91
C VAL A 24 -11.55 -2.75 -1.30
N ALA A 25 -12.16 -3.48 -0.39
CA ALA A 25 -12.49 -4.83 -0.64
C ALA A 25 -13.84 -4.89 -1.29
N LYS A 26 -13.98 -5.74 -2.27
CA LYS A 26 -15.18 -5.78 -2.87
C LYS A 26 -16.18 -6.43 -2.07
N ASP A 27 -16.00 -7.34 -1.36
CA ASP A 27 -16.98 -8.08 -0.81
C ASP A 27 -16.94 -7.93 0.53
N THR A 28 -17.77 -7.36 1.13
CA THR A 28 -17.52 -7.12 2.27
C THR A 28 -17.95 -7.88 3.30
N GLY A 29 -18.60 -8.33 3.63
CA GLY A 29 -18.91 -8.97 4.74
C GLY A 29 -17.84 -9.08 5.67
N ALA A 30 -16.84 -8.39 5.50
CA ALA A 30 -15.72 -8.65 6.26
C ALA A 30 -15.88 -8.27 7.65
N LYS A 31 -15.50 -9.07 8.54
CA LYS A 31 -15.51 -8.74 9.86
C LYS A 31 -14.21 -8.21 10.24
N HIS A 32 -13.22 -8.16 9.41
CA HIS A 32 -11.89 -7.76 9.80
C HIS A 32 -11.63 -6.36 9.34
N GLU A 33 -10.73 -5.69 9.97
CA GLU A 33 -10.34 -4.36 9.56
C GLU A 33 -9.66 -4.43 8.21
N PRO A 34 -9.86 -3.46 7.37
CA PRO A 34 -9.23 -3.48 6.05
C PRO A 34 -7.73 -3.23 6.13
N ILE A 35 -7.03 -3.69 5.13
CA ILE A 35 -5.60 -3.43 5.00
C ILE A 35 -5.41 -1.93 4.81
N ARG A 36 -4.40 -1.38 5.43
CA ARG A 36 -4.08 0.04 5.30
C ARG A 36 -2.59 0.22 5.14
N ILE A 37 -2.21 1.26 4.42
CA ILE A 37 -0.81 1.57 4.26
C ILE A 37 -0.66 3.08 4.41
N GLU A 38 0.33 3.51 5.17
CA GLU A 38 0.55 4.90 5.45
C GLU A 38 1.98 5.26 5.16
N PHE A 39 2.20 6.33 4.43
CA PHE A 39 3.55 6.77 4.07
C PHE A 39 3.90 7.98 4.93
N LEU A 40 5.01 7.88 5.63
CA LEU A 40 5.40 8.90 6.59
C LEU A 40 6.62 9.67 6.12
N ASP A 41 7.18 10.45 7.01
CA ASP A 41 8.37 11.20 6.74
C ASP A 41 9.50 10.28 6.36
N ALA A 42 10.39 10.69 5.52
CA ALA A 42 11.49 9.89 5.01
C ALA A 42 10.97 8.62 4.32
N PHE A 43 9.73 8.66 3.90
CA PHE A 43 9.04 7.59 3.20
C PHE A 43 9.04 6.28 3.99
N ARG A 44 8.96 6.39 5.31
CA ARG A 44 8.77 5.21 6.12
C ARG A 44 7.34 4.78 5.97
N VAL A 45 7.08 3.50 6.12
CA VAL A 45 5.77 2.95 5.92
C VAL A 45 5.27 2.29 7.18
N ASN A 46 4.02 2.55 7.53
CA ASN A 46 3.36 1.85 8.59
C ASN A 46 2.07 1.35 8.00
N GLY A 47 1.51 0.35 8.58
CA GLY A 47 0.21 -0.11 8.10
C GLY A 47 -0.34 -1.28 8.87
N PHE A 48 -1.42 -1.79 8.32
CA PHE A 48 -2.10 -2.93 8.89
C PHE A 48 -2.30 -3.89 7.72
N ALA A 49 -1.78 -5.07 7.84
CA ALA A 49 -1.73 -6.00 6.71
C ALA A 49 -2.88 -7.01 6.66
N GLY A 50 -3.86 -6.83 7.49
CA GLY A 50 -5.01 -7.72 7.54
C GLY A 50 -5.13 -8.42 8.88
N CYS A 51 -4.04 -8.80 9.46
CA CYS A 51 -4.04 -9.42 10.77
C CYS A 51 -3.07 -8.66 11.67
N ASN A 52 -1.91 -8.31 11.16
CA ASN A 52 -0.88 -7.67 11.97
C ASN A 52 -0.54 -6.28 11.49
N ARG A 53 -0.04 -5.44 12.38
CA ARG A 53 0.47 -4.17 11.99
C ARG A 53 1.85 -4.38 11.48
N PHE A 54 2.27 -3.60 10.52
CA PHE A 54 3.61 -3.72 9.98
C PHE A 54 4.23 -2.35 9.79
N PHE A 55 5.54 -2.32 9.62
CA PHE A 55 6.24 -1.10 9.32
C PHE A 55 7.46 -1.46 8.51
N GLY A 56 8.02 -0.51 7.83
CA GLY A 56 9.21 -0.76 7.03
C GLY A 56 9.69 0.50 6.36
N GLN A 57 10.63 0.35 5.47
CA GLN A 57 11.19 1.46 4.73
C GLN A 57 10.68 1.39 3.30
N GLY A 58 10.00 2.42 2.84
CA GLY A 58 9.47 2.44 1.49
C GLY A 58 10.45 3.00 0.49
N GLU A 59 10.24 2.68 -0.75
CA GLU A 59 11.05 3.20 -1.83
C GLU A 59 10.27 3.07 -3.12
N VAL A 60 10.30 4.06 -3.97
CA VAL A 60 9.69 3.96 -5.28
C VAL A 60 10.79 4.04 -6.31
N LYS A 61 10.90 3.02 -7.13
CA LYS A 61 11.89 2.97 -8.16
C LYS A 61 11.27 2.50 -9.43
N GLU A 62 11.45 3.24 -10.48
CA GLU A 62 10.93 2.84 -11.78
C GLU A 62 9.47 2.47 -11.76
N GLY A 63 8.68 3.26 -11.06
CA GLY A 63 7.25 3.02 -11.02
C GLY A 63 6.81 1.88 -10.14
N GLN A 64 7.72 1.33 -9.34
CA GLN A 64 7.37 0.25 -8.43
C GLN A 64 7.60 0.63 -7.00
N LEU A 65 6.71 0.17 -6.14
CA LEU A 65 6.83 0.39 -4.72
C LEU A 65 7.50 -0.80 -4.07
N PHE A 66 8.50 -0.54 -3.26
CA PHE A 66 9.17 -1.59 -2.50
C PHE A 66 9.10 -1.21 -1.03
N VAL A 67 8.91 -2.17 -0.17
CA VAL A 67 9.01 -1.94 1.27
C VAL A 67 9.99 -2.97 1.82
N THR A 68 11.04 -2.49 2.45
CA THR A 68 12.08 -3.38 2.96
C THR A 68 12.15 -3.25 4.47
N ASP A 69 12.92 -4.10 5.08
CA ASP A 69 13.10 -4.11 6.53
C ASP A 69 11.77 -4.16 7.26
N ILE A 70 10.90 -5.02 6.80
CA ILE A 70 9.58 -5.10 7.37
C ILE A 70 9.59 -5.77 8.73
N GLY A 71 9.01 -5.06 9.70
CA GLY A 71 8.75 -5.66 11.00
C GLY A 71 7.25 -5.76 11.17
N MET A 72 6.78 -6.67 11.98
CA MET A 72 5.34 -6.82 12.17
C MET A 72 5.04 -7.49 13.49
N THR A 73 3.82 -7.29 13.96
CA THR A 73 3.37 -7.99 15.16
C THR A 73 3.09 -9.44 14.77
N ARG A 74 2.89 -10.29 15.73
CA ARG A 74 2.76 -11.69 15.44
C ARG A 74 1.51 -12.29 15.98
N LYS A 75 0.40 -11.80 15.53
CA LYS A 75 -0.84 -12.35 15.93
C LYS A 75 -1.26 -13.39 14.93
N LEU A 76 -2.02 -14.38 15.31
CA LEU A 76 -2.56 -15.35 14.39
C LEU A 76 -4.01 -15.06 14.19
N CYS A 77 -4.44 -15.01 12.96
CA CYS A 77 -5.82 -14.82 12.61
C CYS A 77 -6.28 -16.08 11.88
N ASP A 78 -7.42 -16.04 11.24
CA ASP A 78 -7.88 -17.21 10.51
C ASP A 78 -7.01 -17.45 9.29
N PRO A 79 -7.01 -18.63 8.73
CA PRO A 79 -6.12 -18.96 7.63
C PRO A 79 -6.27 -18.05 6.41
N ASP A 80 -7.49 -17.67 6.07
CA ASP A 80 -7.69 -16.82 4.92
C ASP A 80 -7.08 -15.44 5.13
N THR A 81 -7.23 -14.90 6.32
CA THR A 81 -6.68 -13.61 6.64
C THR A 81 -5.16 -13.66 6.64
N ASN A 82 -4.61 -14.73 7.20
CA ASN A 82 -3.17 -14.87 7.24
C ASN A 82 -2.59 -14.99 5.84
N GLU A 83 -3.28 -15.69 4.97
CA GLU A 83 -2.81 -15.87 3.63
C GLU A 83 -2.86 -14.56 2.85
N HIS A 84 -3.92 -13.81 3.03
CA HIS A 84 -4.08 -12.53 2.36
C HIS A 84 -3.00 -11.56 2.84
N GLU A 85 -2.69 -11.59 4.12
CA GLU A 85 -1.66 -10.75 4.69
C GLU A 85 -0.31 -11.08 4.11
N GLN A 86 -0.02 -12.36 4.00
CA GLN A 86 1.25 -12.79 3.47
C GLN A 86 1.39 -12.37 2.02
N ALA A 87 0.34 -12.50 1.25
CA ALA A 87 0.37 -12.10 -0.15
C ALA A 87 0.66 -10.62 -0.28
N PHE A 88 0.02 -9.81 0.57
CA PHE A 88 0.22 -8.38 0.54
C PHE A 88 1.66 -8.02 0.91
N LEU A 89 2.18 -8.58 1.97
CA LEU A 89 3.53 -8.24 2.39
C LEU A 89 4.59 -8.73 1.42
N ASN A 90 4.38 -9.90 0.84
CA ASN A 90 5.32 -10.40 -0.15
C ASN A 90 5.35 -9.49 -1.37
N MET A 91 4.19 -9.03 -1.78
CA MET A 91 4.09 -8.14 -2.92
C MET A 91 4.91 -6.88 -2.68
N LEU A 92 4.83 -6.32 -1.49
CA LEU A 92 5.57 -5.12 -1.18
C LEU A 92 7.07 -5.37 -1.14
N GLN A 93 7.48 -6.53 -0.69
CA GLN A 93 8.90 -6.81 -0.62
C GLN A 93 9.51 -7.05 -1.98
N ILE A 94 8.81 -7.69 -2.86
CA ILE A 94 9.32 -7.99 -4.17
C ILE A 94 9.29 -6.76 -5.06
N GLY A 95 8.42 -5.86 -4.80
CA GLY A 95 8.24 -4.67 -5.61
C GLY A 95 6.98 -4.80 -6.43
N VAL A 96 6.14 -3.79 -6.41
CA VAL A 96 4.87 -3.84 -7.10
C VAL A 96 4.65 -2.56 -7.86
N PRO A 97 4.31 -2.64 -9.15
CA PRO A 97 4.01 -1.44 -9.91
C PRO A 97 2.81 -0.74 -9.30
N LEU A 98 2.77 0.57 -9.35
CA LEU A 98 1.65 1.27 -8.77
C LEU A 98 1.16 2.40 -9.67
N GLN A 99 -0.10 2.72 -9.53
CA GLN A 99 -0.72 3.83 -10.21
C GLN A 99 -1.34 4.71 -9.15
N HIS A 100 -1.27 5.99 -9.31
CA HIS A 100 -1.71 6.91 -8.28
C HIS A 100 -2.46 8.06 -8.90
N SER A 101 -3.61 8.38 -8.36
CA SER A 101 -4.33 9.58 -8.74
C SER A 101 -4.68 10.27 -7.45
N GLN A 102 -5.41 11.36 -7.48
CA GLN A 102 -5.69 12.08 -6.29
C GLN A 102 -6.31 11.27 -5.20
N ASN A 103 -7.26 10.47 -5.51
CA ASN A 103 -7.99 9.74 -4.50
C ASN A 103 -7.82 8.23 -4.54
N GLU A 104 -7.00 7.75 -5.42
CA GLU A 104 -6.89 6.31 -5.57
C GLU A 104 -5.46 5.85 -5.77
N LEU A 105 -5.11 4.75 -5.15
CA LEU A 105 -3.83 4.12 -5.33
C LEU A 105 -4.11 2.69 -5.75
N VAL A 106 -3.49 2.22 -6.79
CA VAL A 106 -3.68 0.86 -7.24
C VAL A 106 -2.32 0.17 -7.29
N LEU A 107 -2.22 -0.98 -6.66
CA LEU A 107 -1.01 -1.78 -6.72
C LEU A 107 -1.28 -2.92 -7.69
N LEU A 108 -0.41 -3.04 -8.68
CA LEU A 108 -0.64 -3.97 -9.75
C LEU A 108 0.16 -5.24 -9.54
N GLY A 109 -0.29 -6.05 -8.61
CA GLY A 109 0.34 -7.31 -8.35
C GLY A 109 -0.30 -8.39 -9.22
N ASP A 110 -0.39 -9.60 -8.73
CA ASP A 110 -1.04 -10.65 -9.46
C ASP A 110 -2.48 -10.29 -9.69
N SER A 111 -3.07 -9.57 -8.76
CA SER A 111 -4.37 -8.99 -8.99
C SER A 111 -4.23 -7.53 -8.65
N LYS A 112 -5.23 -6.73 -8.94
CA LYS A 112 -5.16 -5.33 -8.66
C LYS A 112 -5.65 -5.06 -7.26
N TRP A 113 -4.89 -4.29 -6.52
CA TRP A 113 -5.25 -3.94 -5.16
C TRP A 113 -5.60 -2.46 -5.16
N HIS A 114 -6.87 -2.15 -5.01
CA HIS A 114 -7.35 -0.76 -5.04
C HIS A 114 -7.43 -0.19 -3.64
N PHE A 115 -6.87 0.99 -3.45
CA PHE A 115 -6.90 1.67 -2.17
C PHE A 115 -7.50 3.05 -2.37
N LYS A 116 -8.22 3.51 -1.38
CA LYS A 116 -8.76 4.86 -1.41
C LYS A 116 -8.07 5.71 -0.38
N LEU A 117 -8.03 6.99 -0.62
CA LEU A 117 -7.37 7.92 0.28
C LEU A 117 -8.15 8.05 1.57
N VAL A 118 -7.44 7.99 2.68
CA VAL A 118 -8.06 8.20 3.98
C VAL A 118 -7.61 9.56 4.41
N LYS A 119 -8.52 10.50 4.66
CA LYS A 119 -8.09 11.77 5.00
C LYS A 119 -8.02 12.05 6.41
N GLY A 120 -7.39 13.03 6.77
CA GLY A 120 -7.41 13.50 8.11
C GLY A 120 -6.62 12.75 9.10
N HIS A 121 -5.83 11.87 8.70
CA HIS A 121 -5.24 11.08 9.69
C HIS A 121 -4.02 11.67 10.26
N PHE A 122 -3.45 12.63 9.64
CA PHE A 122 -2.32 13.16 10.23
C PHE A 122 -2.59 14.28 11.10
N ASP A 123 -3.68 14.63 11.21
CA ASP A 123 -3.95 15.72 11.90
C ASP A 123 -4.15 15.61 12.98
#